data_1aa3d8ba5d5d65400b5791a0634a0469
#
_entry.id   1aa3d8ba5d5d65400b5791a0634a0469
#
_cell.length_a   1.000
_cell.length_b   1.000
_cell.length_c   1.000
_cell.angle_alpha   90.00
_cell.angle_beta   90.00
_cell.angle_gamma   90.00
#
_symmetry.space_group_name_H-M   'P 1'
#
loop_
_entity.id
_entity.type
_entity.pdbx_description
1 polymer ?
#
loop_
_entity_poly.entity_id
_entity_poly.type
_entity_poly.pdbx_seq_one_letter_code
_entity_poly.pdbx_strand_id
1 'polypeptide(L)'
;MKANKILIIIQLSLMYLSQLLMLIGVLPYETEELQHNMGYFLMAGLIVAIVVAVLSTGLLVPSFISIFKKNNEDMTKFTMIIKLAAIPWYIVNFVVCSMVILGMLNPFFLMGIPLFAFIFVSTTYINMVAVSANNIGVIISELITHKIKSNGLLIVGMIFHFIFCLDVLGSIFTFVNYRKSLK
;
A
#
# COMPACT_ATOMS: atom_id res chain seq x y z
N MET A 1 15.84 -8.47 8.53
CA MET A 1 15.79 -7.04 8.18
C MET A 1 15.98 -6.74 6.71
N LYS A 2 17.13 -7.05 6.10
CA LYS A 2 17.38 -6.80 4.68
C LYS A 2 16.28 -7.43 3.79
N ALA A 3 15.89 -8.67 4.08
CA ALA A 3 14.85 -9.37 3.34
C ALA A 3 13.49 -8.63 3.34
N ASN A 4 13.03 -8.12 4.48
CA ASN A 4 11.76 -7.37 4.55
C ASN A 4 11.81 -6.07 3.73
N LYS A 5 12.94 -5.35 3.78
CA LYS A 5 13.12 -4.13 2.97
C LYS A 5 13.08 -4.46 1.47
N ILE A 6 13.74 -5.53 1.06
CA ILE A 6 13.74 -5.99 -0.34
C ILE A 6 12.32 -6.39 -0.76
N LEU A 7 11.60 -7.14 0.05
CA LEU A 7 10.22 -7.54 -0.24
C LEU A 7 9.29 -6.34 -0.41
N ILE A 8 9.40 -5.31 0.44
CA ILE A 8 8.61 -4.09 0.33
C ILE A 8 8.94 -3.32 -0.96
N ILE A 9 10.22 -3.27 -1.36
CA ILE A 9 10.63 -2.63 -2.63
C ILE A 9 10.05 -3.41 -3.81
N ILE A 10 10.17 -4.74 -3.82
CA ILE A 10 9.59 -5.60 -4.86
C ILE A 10 8.07 -5.37 -4.94
N GLN A 11 7.39 -5.35 -3.80
CA GLN A 11 5.97 -5.09 -3.72
C GLN A 11 5.62 -3.73 -4.35
N LEU A 12 6.31 -2.65 -3.99
CA LEU A 12 6.09 -1.32 -4.57
C LEU A 12 6.30 -1.33 -6.09
N SER A 13 7.35 -2.00 -6.57
CA SER A 13 7.63 -2.12 -8.01
C SER A 13 6.52 -2.88 -8.75
N LEU A 14 6.01 -3.96 -8.17
CA LEU A 14 4.88 -4.72 -8.73
C LEU A 14 3.58 -3.92 -8.72
N MET A 15 3.35 -3.09 -7.69
CA MET A 15 2.21 -2.17 -7.64
C MET A 15 2.21 -1.20 -8.83
N TYR A 16 3.35 -0.58 -9.12
CA TYR A 16 3.49 0.29 -10.28
C TYR A 16 3.36 -0.47 -11.60
N LEU A 17 3.93 -1.68 -11.69
CA LEU A 17 3.79 -2.52 -12.87
C LEU A 17 2.32 -2.87 -13.15
N SER A 18 1.55 -3.23 -12.12
CA SER A 18 0.13 -3.55 -12.28
C SER A 18 -0.65 -2.36 -12.83
N GLN A 19 -0.37 -1.15 -12.32
CA GLN A 19 -1.03 0.08 -12.82
C GLN A 19 -0.63 0.41 -14.25
N LEU A 20 0.65 0.27 -14.58
CA LEU A 20 1.13 0.51 -15.94
C LEU A 20 0.44 -0.43 -16.93
N LEU A 21 0.34 -1.72 -16.61
CA LEU A 21 -0.37 -2.70 -17.43
C LEU A 21 -1.85 -2.36 -17.60
N MET A 22 -2.53 -1.97 -16.50
CA MET A 22 -3.93 -1.55 -16.57
C MET A 22 -4.10 -0.27 -17.39
N LEU A 23 -3.21 0.71 -17.23
CA LEU A 23 -3.25 1.94 -17.99
C LEU A 23 -3.09 1.68 -19.50
N ILE A 24 -2.12 0.83 -19.87
CA ILE A 24 -1.93 0.39 -21.26
C ILE A 24 -3.21 -0.28 -21.77
N GLY A 25 -3.85 -1.13 -20.97
CA GLY A 25 -5.08 -1.83 -21.35
C GLY A 25 -6.30 -0.92 -21.51
N VAL A 26 -6.28 0.31 -21.00
CA VAL A 26 -7.42 1.27 -21.08
C VAL A 26 -7.19 2.34 -22.16
N LEU A 27 -5.97 2.48 -22.68
CA LEU A 27 -5.70 3.47 -23.73
C LEU A 27 -6.47 3.14 -25.01
N PRO A 28 -7.04 4.15 -25.68
CA PRO A 28 -7.70 3.95 -26.98
C PRO A 28 -6.63 3.62 -28.03
N TYR A 29 -6.82 2.51 -28.71
CA TYR A 29 -5.96 2.10 -29.82
C TYR A 29 -6.71 2.24 -31.15
N GLU A 30 -6.02 2.73 -32.17
CA GLU A 30 -6.61 2.96 -33.49
C GLU A 30 -6.72 1.70 -34.35
N THR A 31 -6.00 0.62 -33.99
CA THR A 31 -5.96 -0.62 -34.77
C THR A 31 -6.72 -1.74 -34.08
N GLU A 32 -7.47 -2.56 -34.85
CA GLU A 32 -8.24 -3.72 -34.35
C GLU A 32 -7.35 -4.74 -33.63
N GLU A 33 -6.12 -4.95 -34.09
CA GLU A 33 -5.18 -5.89 -33.53
C GLU A 33 -4.71 -5.46 -32.11
N LEU A 34 -4.47 -4.15 -31.90
CA LEU A 34 -4.14 -3.60 -30.60
C LEU A 34 -5.36 -3.63 -29.66
N GLN A 35 -6.56 -3.43 -30.19
CA GLN A 35 -7.80 -3.52 -29.43
C GLN A 35 -8.07 -4.94 -28.92
N HIS A 36 -7.72 -5.96 -29.69
CA HIS A 36 -7.77 -7.36 -29.24
C HIS A 36 -6.81 -7.63 -28.07
N ASN A 37 -5.63 -7.02 -28.07
CA ASN A 37 -4.64 -7.18 -27.01
C ASN A 37 -4.96 -6.43 -25.71
N MET A 38 -5.89 -5.47 -25.73
CA MET A 38 -6.36 -4.72 -24.57
C MET A 38 -6.76 -5.63 -23.40
N GLY A 39 -7.55 -6.66 -23.70
CA GLY A 39 -8.01 -7.62 -22.70
C GLY A 39 -6.85 -8.33 -22.00
N TYR A 40 -5.80 -8.67 -22.71
CA TYR A 40 -4.62 -9.35 -22.14
C TYR A 40 -3.85 -8.43 -21.18
N PHE A 41 -3.69 -7.15 -21.49
CA PHE A 41 -3.03 -6.20 -20.60
C PHE A 41 -3.83 -5.96 -19.32
N LEU A 42 -5.16 -5.84 -19.43
CA LEU A 42 -6.04 -5.71 -18.26
C LEU A 42 -5.97 -6.95 -17.37
N MET A 43 -6.04 -8.14 -17.96
CA MET A 43 -5.94 -9.40 -17.22
C MET A 43 -4.56 -9.56 -16.58
N ALA A 44 -3.48 -9.25 -17.29
CA ALA A 44 -2.13 -9.27 -16.74
C ALA A 44 -1.97 -8.30 -15.56
N GLY A 45 -2.48 -7.07 -15.69
CA GLY A 45 -2.50 -6.08 -14.61
C GLY A 45 -3.27 -6.57 -13.38
N LEU A 46 -4.42 -7.21 -13.58
CA LEU A 46 -5.22 -7.80 -12.51
C LEU A 46 -4.48 -8.95 -11.80
N ILE A 47 -3.87 -9.85 -12.56
CA ILE A 47 -3.08 -10.97 -12.01
C ILE A 47 -1.92 -10.42 -11.15
N VAL A 48 -1.19 -9.43 -11.65
CA VAL A 48 -0.11 -8.79 -10.88
C VAL A 48 -0.66 -8.13 -9.61
N ALA A 49 -1.82 -7.47 -9.66
CA ALA A 49 -2.46 -6.88 -8.48
C ALA A 49 -2.82 -7.94 -7.43
N ILE A 50 -3.33 -9.09 -7.84
CA ILE A 50 -3.62 -10.22 -6.93
C ILE A 50 -2.32 -10.75 -6.30
N VAL A 51 -1.26 -10.93 -7.09
CA VAL A 51 0.06 -11.36 -6.58
C VAL A 51 0.57 -10.37 -5.53
N VAL A 52 0.44 -9.07 -5.79
CA VAL A 52 0.81 -8.02 -4.82
C VAL A 52 -0.01 -8.14 -3.53
N ALA A 53 -1.32 -8.40 -3.61
CA ALA A 53 -2.16 -8.60 -2.43
C ALA A 53 -1.71 -9.81 -1.60
N VAL A 54 -1.40 -10.93 -2.24
CA VAL A 54 -0.87 -12.14 -1.57
C VAL A 54 0.48 -11.87 -0.91
N LEU A 55 1.40 -11.19 -1.60
CA LEU A 55 2.68 -10.79 -1.02
C LEU A 55 2.50 -9.86 0.17
N SER A 56 1.52 -8.95 0.12
CA SER A 56 1.22 -8.01 1.20
C SER A 56 0.70 -8.72 2.44
N THR A 57 -0.20 -9.70 2.27
CA THR A 57 -0.66 -10.53 3.39
C THR A 57 0.50 -11.35 3.98
N GLY A 58 1.40 -11.87 3.13
CA GLY A 58 2.62 -12.54 3.57
C GLY A 58 3.55 -11.64 4.39
N LEU A 59 3.60 -10.34 4.11
CA LEU A 59 4.39 -9.36 4.87
C LEU A 59 3.81 -9.05 6.26
N LEU A 60 2.52 -9.32 6.52
CA LEU A 60 1.95 -9.16 7.86
C LEU A 60 2.57 -10.13 8.87
N VAL A 61 2.90 -11.35 8.46
CA VAL A 61 3.51 -12.37 9.35
C VAL A 61 4.85 -11.90 9.93
N PRO A 62 5.87 -11.51 9.12
CA PRO A 62 7.12 -10.98 9.66
C PRO A 62 6.93 -9.67 10.43
N SER A 63 5.87 -8.89 10.15
CA SER A 63 5.55 -7.69 10.92
C SER A 63 5.14 -8.03 12.36
N PHE A 64 4.31 -9.04 12.54
CA PHE A 64 3.97 -9.55 13.87
C PHE A 64 5.19 -10.13 14.59
N ILE A 65 6.06 -10.85 13.89
CA ILE A 65 7.30 -11.39 14.46
C ILE A 65 8.26 -10.26 14.86
N SER A 66 8.25 -9.13 14.14
CA SER A 66 9.12 -7.98 14.44
C SER A 66 8.79 -7.30 15.77
N ILE A 67 7.56 -7.46 16.29
CA ILE A 67 7.16 -6.99 17.63
C ILE A 67 8.03 -7.62 18.72
N PHE A 68 8.49 -8.85 18.49
CA PHE A 68 9.30 -9.61 19.45
C PHE A 68 10.81 -9.55 19.18
N LYS A 69 11.23 -8.98 18.05
CA LYS A 69 12.64 -8.84 17.66
C LYS A 69 13.18 -7.45 17.92
N LYS A 70 14.29 -7.42 18.66
CA LYS A 70 15.05 -6.24 19.07
C LYS A 70 15.60 -5.48 17.85
N ASN A 71 15.30 -4.19 17.79
CA ASN A 71 16.04 -3.14 17.11
C ASN A 71 15.81 -2.90 15.61
N ASN A 72 15.16 -1.75 15.26
CA ASN A 72 15.13 -1.32 13.86
C ASN A 72 14.77 0.16 13.68
N GLU A 73 15.60 1.07 14.21
CA GLU A 73 15.45 2.52 13.98
C GLU A 73 15.31 2.88 12.48
N ASP A 74 16.00 2.13 11.61
CA ASP A 74 15.92 2.31 10.17
C ASP A 74 14.56 1.96 9.54
N MET A 75 13.70 1.19 10.21
CA MET A 75 12.42 0.79 9.62
C MET A 75 11.41 1.92 9.58
N THR A 76 11.37 2.79 10.59
CA THR A 76 10.46 3.94 10.60
C THR A 76 10.80 4.92 9.48
N LYS A 77 12.09 5.20 9.29
CA LYS A 77 12.58 6.01 8.16
C LYS A 77 12.27 5.37 6.82
N PHE A 78 12.53 4.06 6.71
CA PHE A 78 12.29 3.31 5.48
C PHE A 78 10.80 3.29 5.12
N THR A 79 9.91 3.04 6.09
CA THR A 79 8.46 3.07 5.86
C THR A 79 7.99 4.44 5.39
N MET A 80 8.49 5.51 5.99
CA MET A 80 8.17 6.88 5.55
C MET A 80 8.58 7.09 4.07
N ILE A 81 9.80 6.70 3.70
CA ILE A 81 10.30 6.86 2.32
C ILE A 81 9.43 6.06 1.34
N ILE A 82 9.13 4.81 1.65
CA ILE A 82 8.29 3.95 0.79
C ILE A 82 6.89 4.54 0.61
N LYS A 83 6.28 5.07 1.67
CA LYS A 83 4.96 5.69 1.59
C LYS A 83 4.96 6.99 0.81
N LEU A 84 6.00 7.79 0.93
CA LEU A 84 6.18 8.96 0.08
C LEU A 84 6.34 8.56 -1.39
N ALA A 85 7.12 7.51 -1.66
CA ALA A 85 7.26 6.96 -3.00
C ALA A 85 5.96 6.35 -3.55
N ALA A 86 5.05 5.90 -2.71
CA ALA A 86 3.75 5.35 -3.10
C ALA A 86 2.67 6.43 -3.38
N ILE A 87 2.93 7.72 -3.10
CA ILE A 87 1.94 8.79 -3.33
C ILE A 87 1.38 8.80 -4.77
N PRO A 88 2.20 8.76 -5.84
CA PRO A 88 1.68 8.75 -7.20
C PRO A 88 0.74 7.57 -7.44
N TRP A 89 1.08 6.40 -6.90
CA TRP A 89 0.24 5.22 -6.98
C TRP A 89 -1.12 5.41 -6.28
N TYR A 90 -1.14 6.03 -5.08
CA TYR A 90 -2.38 6.34 -4.36
C TYR A 90 -3.27 7.33 -5.14
N ILE A 91 -2.65 8.34 -5.79
CA ILE A 91 -3.40 9.32 -6.59
C ILE A 91 -4.06 8.63 -7.79
N VAL A 92 -3.31 7.81 -8.54
CA VAL A 92 -3.86 7.07 -9.68
C VAL A 92 -4.98 6.14 -9.24
N ASN A 93 -4.79 5.41 -8.13
CA ASN A 93 -5.83 4.55 -7.57
C ASN A 93 -7.09 5.33 -7.19
N PHE A 94 -6.93 6.47 -6.56
CA PHE A 94 -8.07 7.32 -6.19
C PHE A 94 -8.86 7.76 -7.43
N VAL A 95 -8.17 8.18 -8.49
CA VAL A 95 -8.80 8.58 -9.75
C VAL A 95 -9.52 7.40 -10.39
N VAL A 96 -8.86 6.24 -10.49
CA VAL A 96 -9.46 5.01 -11.06
C VAL A 96 -10.67 4.56 -10.24
N CYS A 97 -10.58 4.53 -8.91
CA CYS A 97 -11.72 4.19 -8.06
C CYS A 97 -12.88 5.16 -8.24
N SER A 98 -12.58 6.46 -8.35
CA SER A 98 -13.62 7.49 -8.57
C SER A 98 -14.32 7.30 -9.93
N MET A 99 -13.57 7.02 -11.00
CA MET A 99 -14.13 6.73 -12.32
C MET A 99 -14.99 5.46 -12.31
N VAL A 100 -14.55 4.42 -11.60
CA VAL A 100 -15.31 3.17 -11.46
C VAL A 100 -16.61 3.40 -10.69
N ILE A 101 -16.59 4.17 -9.60
CA ILE A 101 -17.80 4.53 -8.84
C ILE A 101 -18.78 5.33 -9.71
N LEU A 102 -18.28 6.30 -10.47
CA LEU A 102 -19.12 7.05 -11.41
C LEU A 102 -19.70 6.14 -12.51
N GLY A 103 -18.92 5.18 -13.00
CA GLY A 103 -19.38 4.17 -13.96
C GLY A 103 -20.49 3.27 -13.41
N MET A 104 -20.51 3.02 -12.11
CA MET A 104 -21.58 2.24 -11.44
C MET A 104 -22.94 2.92 -11.49
N LEU A 105 -23.00 4.23 -11.70
CA LEU A 105 -24.25 4.97 -11.86
C LEU A 105 -24.94 4.65 -13.20
N ASN A 106 -24.25 4.00 -14.14
CA ASN A 106 -24.81 3.58 -15.41
C ASN A 106 -25.33 2.13 -15.32
N PRO A 107 -26.64 1.89 -15.51
CA PRO A 107 -27.25 0.57 -15.33
C PRO A 107 -26.70 -0.52 -16.26
N PHE A 108 -26.06 -0.17 -17.37
CA PHE A 108 -25.45 -1.13 -18.30
C PHE A 108 -24.13 -1.76 -17.79
N PHE A 109 -23.50 -1.18 -16.76
CA PHE A 109 -22.22 -1.64 -16.23
C PHE A 109 -22.34 -2.42 -14.90
N LEU A 110 -23.57 -2.80 -14.50
CA LEU A 110 -23.87 -3.26 -13.13
C LEU A 110 -23.20 -4.56 -12.68
N MET A 111 -22.75 -5.45 -13.57
CA MET A 111 -22.32 -6.79 -13.11
C MET A 111 -20.81 -6.97 -12.86
N GLY A 112 -19.92 -6.33 -13.58
CA GLY A 112 -18.47 -6.54 -13.47
C GLY A 112 -17.72 -5.45 -12.71
N ILE A 113 -18.16 -4.22 -12.85
CA ILE A 113 -17.49 -3.05 -12.30
C ILE A 113 -17.41 -3.05 -10.76
N PRO A 114 -18.49 -3.39 -10.01
CA PRO A 114 -18.44 -3.43 -8.54
C PRO A 114 -17.41 -4.43 -8.01
N LEU A 115 -17.31 -5.60 -8.62
CA LEU A 115 -16.34 -6.62 -8.22
C LEU A 115 -14.90 -6.15 -8.46
N PHE A 116 -14.66 -5.55 -9.63
CA PHE A 116 -13.35 -5.00 -9.98
C PHE A 116 -12.94 -3.88 -9.01
N ALA A 117 -13.84 -2.94 -8.72
CA ALA A 117 -13.63 -1.88 -7.75
C ALA A 117 -13.32 -2.43 -6.36
N PHE A 118 -14.09 -3.43 -5.92
CA PHE A 118 -13.90 -4.05 -4.62
C PHE A 118 -12.52 -4.70 -4.50
N ILE A 119 -12.10 -5.48 -5.50
CA ILE A 119 -10.78 -6.10 -5.54
C ILE A 119 -9.69 -5.03 -5.49
N PHE A 120 -9.83 -3.98 -6.27
CA PHE A 120 -8.83 -2.93 -6.39
C PHE A 120 -8.68 -2.12 -5.10
N VAL A 121 -9.78 -1.70 -4.50
CA VAL A 121 -9.79 -0.98 -3.21
C VAL A 121 -9.25 -1.86 -2.10
N SER A 122 -9.68 -3.13 -2.04
CA SER A 122 -9.21 -4.08 -1.03
C SER A 122 -7.71 -4.34 -1.14
N THR A 123 -7.20 -4.54 -2.36
CA THR A 123 -5.76 -4.71 -2.61
C THR A 123 -4.96 -3.50 -2.17
N THR A 124 -5.45 -2.30 -2.49
CA THR A 124 -4.83 -1.04 -2.07
C THR A 124 -4.76 -0.93 -0.55
N TYR A 125 -5.87 -1.23 0.13
CA TYR A 125 -5.94 -1.15 1.58
C TYR A 125 -5.04 -2.19 2.26
N ILE A 126 -5.05 -3.43 1.79
CA ILE A 126 -4.16 -4.49 2.30
C ILE A 126 -2.68 -4.08 2.17
N ASN A 127 -2.29 -3.53 1.03
CA ASN A 127 -0.93 -3.03 0.80
C ASN A 127 -0.55 -1.92 1.78
N MET A 128 -1.43 -0.96 1.96
CA MET A 128 -1.24 0.15 2.90
C MET A 128 -1.02 -0.36 4.32
N VAL A 129 -1.87 -1.26 4.78
CA VAL A 129 -1.81 -1.83 6.14
C VAL A 129 -0.56 -2.72 6.30
N ALA A 130 -0.20 -3.52 5.31
CA ALA A 130 0.96 -4.41 5.38
C ALA A 130 2.28 -3.64 5.55
N VAL A 131 2.47 -2.55 4.80
CA VAL A 131 3.65 -1.69 4.94
C VAL A 131 3.65 -0.99 6.31
N SER A 132 2.48 -0.53 6.77
CA SER A 132 2.32 0.15 8.07
C SER A 132 2.56 -0.78 9.25
N ALA A 133 2.11 -2.02 9.16
CA ALA A 133 2.24 -3.00 10.24
C ALA A 133 3.70 -3.25 10.64
N ASN A 134 4.63 -3.21 9.68
CA ASN A 134 6.07 -3.31 9.97
C ASN A 134 6.56 -2.13 10.83
N ASN A 135 6.11 -0.91 10.54
CA ASN A 135 6.48 0.27 11.31
C ASN A 135 5.87 0.25 12.72
N ILE A 136 4.57 -0.05 12.79
CA ILE A 136 3.83 -0.15 14.06
C ILE A 136 4.45 -1.24 14.95
N GLY A 137 4.80 -2.40 14.38
CA GLY A 137 5.46 -3.49 15.09
C GLY A 137 6.77 -3.07 15.75
N VAL A 138 7.61 -2.31 15.04
CA VAL A 138 8.86 -1.77 15.60
C VAL A 138 8.58 -0.80 16.74
N ILE A 139 7.66 0.15 16.56
CA ILE A 139 7.32 1.14 17.57
C ILE A 139 6.78 0.47 18.83
N ILE A 140 5.87 -0.50 18.70
CA ILE A 140 5.31 -1.25 19.83
C ILE A 140 6.42 -2.03 20.56
N SER A 141 7.32 -2.71 19.83
CA SER A 141 8.46 -3.41 20.41
C SER A 141 9.34 -2.51 21.28
N GLU A 142 9.59 -1.28 20.81
CA GLU A 142 10.43 -0.33 21.52
C GLU A 142 9.72 0.35 22.68
N LEU A 143 8.40 0.52 22.60
CA LEU A 143 7.58 0.94 23.74
C LEU A 143 7.59 -0.12 24.85
N ILE A 144 7.41 -1.40 24.51
CA ILE A 144 7.44 -2.51 25.47
C ILE A 144 8.82 -2.65 26.13
N THR A 145 9.88 -2.44 25.37
CA THR A 145 11.25 -2.50 25.89
C THR A 145 11.71 -1.22 26.59
N HIS A 146 10.83 -0.26 26.80
CA HIS A 146 11.09 1.04 27.43
C HIS A 146 12.23 1.84 26.80
N LYS A 147 12.55 1.60 25.54
CA LYS A 147 13.54 2.37 24.78
C LYS A 147 13.04 3.74 24.36
N ILE A 148 11.75 3.85 24.12
CA ILE A 148 11.08 5.10 23.81
C ILE A 148 9.96 5.34 24.80
N LYS A 149 9.71 6.64 25.10
CA LYS A 149 8.58 7.03 25.93
C LYS A 149 7.31 7.12 25.09
N SER A 150 6.20 6.59 25.65
CA SER A 150 4.88 6.76 25.05
C SER A 150 4.55 8.25 24.97
N ASN A 151 4.21 8.70 23.77
CA ASN A 151 3.69 10.04 23.52
C ASN A 151 2.37 9.95 22.77
N GLY A 152 1.37 10.72 23.19
CA GLY A 152 0.06 10.74 22.53
C GLY A 152 0.14 11.01 21.02
N LEU A 153 1.06 11.86 20.56
CA LEU A 153 1.28 12.09 19.14
C LEU A 153 1.81 10.86 18.38
N LEU A 154 2.62 10.03 19.04
CA LEU A 154 3.08 8.77 18.45
C LEU A 154 1.92 7.80 18.25
N ILE A 155 1.02 7.71 19.23
CA ILE A 155 -0.17 6.87 19.17
C ILE A 155 -1.12 7.35 18.06
N VAL A 156 -1.36 8.65 17.97
CA VAL A 156 -2.18 9.25 16.89
C VAL A 156 -1.56 8.95 15.53
N GLY A 157 -0.24 9.06 15.39
CA GLY A 157 0.45 8.69 14.16
C GLY A 157 0.24 7.21 13.78
N MET A 158 0.27 6.30 14.76
CA MET A 158 -0.02 4.87 14.53
C MET A 158 -1.46 4.64 14.08
N ILE A 159 -2.43 5.37 14.62
CA ILE A 159 -3.85 5.27 14.20
C ILE A 159 -4.02 5.77 12.77
N PHE A 160 -3.34 6.85 12.37
CA PHE A 160 -3.40 7.39 11.02
C PHE A 160 -2.96 6.40 9.95
N HIS A 161 -2.12 5.43 10.29
CA HIS A 161 -1.73 4.35 9.38
C HIS A 161 -2.88 3.45 8.91
N PHE A 162 -4.01 3.47 9.57
CA PHE A 162 -5.20 2.69 9.19
C PHE A 162 -6.22 3.49 8.38
N ILE A 163 -6.03 4.80 8.25
CA ILE A 163 -6.95 5.69 7.55
C ILE A 163 -6.38 6.04 6.18
N PHE A 164 -7.12 5.71 5.13
CA PHE A 164 -6.75 6.04 3.75
C PHE A 164 -6.49 7.55 3.62
N CYS A 165 -5.50 7.95 2.85
CA CYS A 165 -4.96 9.31 2.72
C CYS A 165 -4.18 9.85 3.94
N LEU A 166 -4.56 9.51 5.18
CA LEU A 166 -3.83 9.93 6.38
C LEU A 166 -2.62 9.02 6.66
N ASP A 167 -2.54 7.88 6.03
CA ASP A 167 -1.48 6.90 6.19
C ASP A 167 -0.07 7.47 5.89
N VAL A 168 0.05 8.29 4.86
CA VAL A 168 1.31 8.97 4.54
C VAL A 168 1.67 9.99 5.62
N LEU A 169 0.70 10.78 6.07
CA LEU A 169 0.89 11.73 7.19
C LEU A 169 1.23 10.96 8.47
N GLY A 170 0.55 9.84 8.73
CA GLY A 170 0.84 8.95 9.85
C GLY A 170 2.29 8.46 9.84
N SER A 171 2.85 8.12 8.68
CA SER A 171 4.24 7.70 8.56
C SER A 171 5.24 8.83 8.87
N ILE A 172 4.94 10.04 8.45
CA ILE A 172 5.76 11.23 8.77
C ILE A 172 5.66 11.53 10.27
N PHE A 173 4.45 11.54 10.82
CA PHE A 173 4.20 11.80 12.24
C PHE A 173 4.90 10.78 13.14
N THR A 174 4.78 9.51 12.82
CA THR A 174 5.45 8.43 13.57
C THR A 174 6.95 8.57 13.50
N PHE A 175 7.53 8.84 12.33
CA PHE A 175 8.96 9.01 12.17
C PHE A 175 9.50 10.21 12.98
N VAL A 176 8.84 11.37 12.91
CA VAL A 176 9.29 12.59 13.62
C VAL A 176 9.18 12.40 15.14
N ASN A 177 8.06 11.84 15.62
CA ASN A 177 7.87 11.65 17.07
C ASN A 177 8.74 10.52 17.61
N TYR A 178 8.96 9.46 16.83
CA TYR A 178 9.90 8.40 17.17
C TYR A 178 11.32 8.96 17.38
N ARG A 179 11.81 9.78 16.46
CA ARG A 179 13.13 10.43 16.62
C ARG A 179 13.22 11.34 17.82
N LYS A 180 12.15 12.04 18.17
CA LYS A 180 12.11 12.90 19.38
C LYS A 180 12.12 12.07 20.66
N SER A 181 11.59 10.86 20.64
CA SER A 181 11.52 9.98 21.81
C SER A 181 12.80 9.21 22.09
N LEU A 182 13.73 9.13 21.11
CA LEU A 182 15.08 8.57 21.28
C LEU A 182 16.08 9.53 21.93
N LYS A 183 15.77 10.80 22.02
CA LYS A 183 16.61 11.84 22.66
C LYS A 183 16.21 12.04 24.10
#